data_e1896298bd6467a932d47922f5da8483
#
_entry.id   e1896298bd6467a932d47922f5da8483
#
_cell.length_a   1.000
_cell.length_b   1.000
_cell.length_c   1.000
_cell.angle_alpha   90.00
_cell.angle_beta   90.00
_cell.angle_gamma   90.00
#
_symmetry.space_group_name_H-M   'P 1'
#
loop_
_entity.id
_entity.type
_entity.pdbx_description
1 polymer ?
#
loop_
_entity_poly.entity_id
_entity_poly.type
_entity_poly.pdbx_seq_one_letter_code
_entity_poly.pdbx_strand_id
1 'polypeptide(L)'
;MNVLVTGGAGFIGANLCHELVSRPNAGRVVALDDLSTGFAANLDGSGAELVEGSILDSSLVESLVARVDAVVHLAARPSVPRSLADPVASHHVNATGTVTVLEACRRAGVHVVAASSSSVYGATAVLPKHENLATRPLSPYAASKLATEAYVLAYGASFGLPALAFRFFNVYGPLQPAGHAYAAVVPAFIDALLRGTPVRVFGDGLQTRDFTYVGTVVRVLADAVLRQVTCAGPVNLAFGTRVSVLDLAHALAGLTGRQAGIRHEPARTGDVRDSQAADGLLRELFPDLAQVPLGEGLERTVDWFRTLPEYTEYTGRPQRPVPADVG
;
A
#
# COMPACT_ATOMS: atom_id res chain seq x y z
N MET A 1 5.79 -20.61 11.64
CA MET A 1 5.87 -19.27 12.27
C MET A 1 4.47 -18.68 12.32
N ASN A 2 3.97 -18.28 13.48
CA ASN A 2 2.68 -17.60 13.63
C ASN A 2 2.88 -16.10 13.38
N VAL A 3 1.99 -15.49 12.61
CA VAL A 3 2.15 -14.09 12.18
C VAL A 3 0.88 -13.29 12.50
N LEU A 4 1.05 -12.12 13.12
CA LEU A 4 -0.01 -11.12 13.27
C LEU A 4 0.14 -10.08 12.17
N VAL A 5 -0.92 -9.84 11.40
CA VAL A 5 -1.00 -8.77 10.41
C VAL A 5 -1.97 -7.71 10.92
N THR A 6 -1.50 -6.55 11.35
CA THR A 6 -2.39 -5.44 11.70
C THR A 6 -2.78 -4.68 10.42
N GLY A 7 -4.03 -4.24 10.33
CA GLY A 7 -4.61 -3.77 9.07
C GLY A 7 -4.83 -4.92 8.08
N GLY A 8 -5.09 -6.13 8.64
CA GLY A 8 -5.14 -7.38 7.88
C GLY A 8 -6.33 -7.51 6.93
N ALA A 9 -7.44 -6.79 7.16
CA ALA A 9 -8.60 -6.75 6.26
C ALA A 9 -8.50 -5.62 5.21
N GLY A 10 -7.45 -4.79 5.27
CA GLY A 10 -7.15 -3.75 4.29
C GLY A 10 -6.57 -4.33 3.00
N PHE A 11 -6.37 -3.46 1.99
CA PHE A 11 -5.87 -3.83 0.67
C PHE A 11 -4.59 -4.66 0.71
N ILE A 12 -3.50 -4.13 1.29
CA ILE A 12 -2.21 -4.83 1.32
C ILE A 12 -2.25 -5.97 2.34
N GLY A 13 -2.89 -5.74 3.49
CA GLY A 13 -2.95 -6.72 4.58
C GLY A 13 -3.68 -8.01 4.18
N ALA A 14 -4.80 -7.91 3.49
CA ALA A 14 -5.54 -9.08 3.02
C ALA A 14 -4.76 -9.87 1.97
N ASN A 15 -4.16 -9.20 0.98
CA ASN A 15 -3.26 -9.86 0.02
C ASN A 15 -2.09 -10.55 0.74
N LEU A 16 -1.54 -9.94 1.80
CA LEU A 16 -0.48 -10.56 2.60
C LEU A 16 -0.98 -11.79 3.38
N CYS A 17 -2.19 -11.73 3.95
CA CYS A 17 -2.79 -12.87 4.63
C CYS A 17 -2.95 -14.06 3.68
N HIS A 18 -3.47 -13.84 2.46
CA HIS A 18 -3.54 -14.87 1.41
C HIS A 18 -2.16 -15.45 1.06
N GLU A 19 -1.16 -14.58 0.89
CA GLU A 19 0.22 -14.99 0.58
C GLU A 19 0.82 -15.81 1.73
N LEU A 20 0.72 -15.36 2.97
CA LEU A 20 1.29 -16.05 4.14
C LEU A 20 0.69 -17.42 4.33
N VAL A 21 -0.64 -17.56 4.29
CA VAL A 21 -1.30 -18.88 4.47
C VAL A 21 -0.90 -19.88 3.40
N SER A 22 -0.55 -19.42 2.20
CA SER A 22 -0.04 -20.29 1.12
C SER A 22 1.41 -20.76 1.35
N ARG A 23 2.14 -20.18 2.29
CA ARG A 23 3.55 -20.49 2.54
C ARG A 23 3.72 -21.67 3.49
N PRO A 24 4.51 -22.69 3.15
CA PRO A 24 4.68 -23.89 3.97
C PRO A 24 5.29 -23.62 5.36
N ASN A 25 6.04 -22.53 5.49
CA ASN A 25 6.70 -22.14 6.74
C ASN A 25 5.86 -21.19 7.60
N ALA A 26 4.70 -20.74 7.13
CA ALA A 26 3.74 -20.01 7.93
C ALA A 26 2.85 -20.99 8.68
N GLY A 27 2.62 -20.69 9.96
CA GLY A 27 1.63 -21.38 10.79
C GLY A 27 0.32 -20.61 10.79
N ARG A 28 -0.15 -20.24 11.98
CA ARG A 28 -1.36 -19.42 12.15
C ARG A 28 -1.11 -18.00 11.67
N VAL A 29 -2.02 -17.47 10.84
CA VAL A 29 -2.05 -16.06 10.42
C VAL A 29 -3.25 -15.38 11.05
N VAL A 30 -3.04 -14.34 11.83
CA VAL A 30 -4.08 -13.55 12.50
C VAL A 30 -4.11 -12.16 11.88
N ALA A 31 -5.28 -11.73 11.45
CA ALA A 31 -5.56 -10.40 10.91
C ALA A 31 -6.24 -9.55 11.99
N LEU A 32 -5.58 -8.53 12.52
CA LEU A 32 -6.20 -7.52 13.39
C LEU A 32 -6.62 -6.32 12.55
N ASP A 33 -7.91 -5.98 12.55
CA ASP A 33 -8.43 -4.82 11.80
C ASP A 33 -9.66 -4.25 12.50
N ASP A 34 -9.80 -2.92 12.53
CA ASP A 34 -10.98 -2.25 13.10
C ASP A 34 -12.09 -2.03 12.05
N LEU A 35 -11.88 -2.53 10.83
CA LEU A 35 -12.79 -2.44 9.68
C LEU A 35 -13.19 -1.01 9.29
N SER A 36 -12.46 0.01 9.79
CA SER A 36 -12.71 1.42 9.45
C SER A 36 -12.44 1.74 7.97
N THR A 37 -11.57 0.98 7.33
CA THR A 37 -11.23 1.10 5.90
C THR A 37 -11.02 -0.26 5.22
N GLY A 38 -10.84 -1.31 5.98
CA GLY A 38 -10.78 -2.70 5.54
C GLY A 38 -12.16 -3.33 5.43
N PHE A 39 -12.24 -4.48 4.78
CA PHE A 39 -13.47 -5.25 4.62
C PHE A 39 -13.20 -6.70 5.02
N ALA A 40 -14.03 -7.27 5.91
CA ALA A 40 -13.89 -8.67 6.33
C ALA A 40 -13.90 -9.63 5.13
N ALA A 41 -14.71 -9.34 4.10
CA ALA A 41 -14.79 -10.12 2.87
C ALA A 41 -13.46 -10.21 2.09
N ASN A 42 -12.51 -9.29 2.29
CA ASN A 42 -11.19 -9.38 1.68
C ASN A 42 -10.38 -10.61 2.17
N LEU A 43 -10.76 -11.18 3.32
CA LEU A 43 -10.13 -12.36 3.91
C LEU A 43 -10.85 -13.67 3.56
N ASP A 44 -11.97 -13.62 2.83
CA ASP A 44 -12.71 -14.80 2.45
C ASP A 44 -11.83 -15.78 1.66
N GLY A 45 -11.82 -17.03 2.08
CA GLY A 45 -11.00 -18.08 1.47
C GLY A 45 -9.50 -17.99 1.75
N SER A 46 -9.01 -16.98 2.50
CA SER A 46 -7.58 -16.88 2.87
C SER A 46 -7.16 -17.95 3.90
N GLY A 47 -8.05 -18.33 4.79
CA GLY A 47 -7.70 -19.16 5.96
C GLY A 47 -7.06 -18.39 7.12
N ALA A 48 -6.90 -17.07 7.02
CA ALA A 48 -6.47 -16.22 8.11
C ALA A 48 -7.62 -15.97 9.10
N GLU A 49 -7.28 -15.88 10.39
CA GLU A 49 -8.25 -15.57 11.44
C GLU A 49 -8.43 -14.06 11.58
N LEU A 50 -9.64 -13.55 11.38
CA LEU A 50 -9.95 -12.14 11.63
C LEU A 50 -10.25 -11.92 13.12
N VAL A 51 -9.54 -10.96 13.71
CA VAL A 51 -9.86 -10.36 15.00
C VAL A 51 -10.26 -8.91 14.76
N GLU A 52 -11.53 -8.60 14.98
CA GLU A 52 -12.02 -7.22 14.89
C GLU A 52 -11.57 -6.43 16.11
N GLY A 53 -10.82 -5.35 15.90
CA GLY A 53 -10.32 -4.51 16.99
C GLY A 53 -9.29 -3.50 16.53
N SER A 54 -9.00 -2.54 17.42
CA SER A 54 -8.10 -1.42 17.13
C SER A 54 -6.69 -1.67 17.65
N ILE A 55 -5.67 -1.22 16.90
CA ILE A 55 -4.29 -1.15 17.38
C ILE A 55 -4.10 -0.15 18.55
N LEU A 56 -5.09 0.67 18.85
CA LEU A 56 -5.10 1.57 19.98
C LEU A 56 -5.52 0.88 21.29
N ASP A 57 -6.10 -0.31 21.21
CA ASP A 57 -6.38 -1.16 22.37
C ASP A 57 -5.12 -1.95 22.76
N SER A 58 -4.36 -1.43 23.72
CA SER A 58 -3.10 -2.02 24.16
C SER A 58 -3.29 -3.44 24.72
N SER A 59 -4.39 -3.69 25.44
CA SER A 59 -4.66 -4.99 26.04
C SER A 59 -4.91 -6.07 24.97
N LEU A 60 -5.68 -5.72 23.93
CA LEU A 60 -5.94 -6.58 22.80
C LEU A 60 -4.62 -6.88 22.05
N VAL A 61 -3.86 -5.82 21.71
CA VAL A 61 -2.58 -5.95 20.98
C VAL A 61 -1.60 -6.82 21.76
N GLU A 62 -1.41 -6.60 23.05
CA GLU A 62 -0.54 -7.41 23.91
C GLU A 62 -0.97 -8.88 23.92
N SER A 63 -2.28 -9.15 24.03
CA SER A 63 -2.81 -10.51 24.04
C SER A 63 -2.58 -11.27 22.73
N LEU A 64 -2.60 -10.58 21.59
CA LEU A 64 -2.36 -11.14 20.26
C LEU A 64 -0.87 -11.33 20.01
N VAL A 65 -0.04 -10.34 20.32
CA VAL A 65 1.42 -10.38 20.13
C VAL A 65 2.04 -11.52 20.97
N ALA A 66 1.55 -11.78 22.17
CA ALA A 66 2.03 -12.88 23.02
C ALA A 66 1.85 -14.29 22.42
N ARG A 67 1.11 -14.44 21.31
CA ARG A 67 0.78 -15.74 20.67
C ARG A 67 1.36 -15.89 19.28
N VAL A 68 2.21 -14.95 18.84
CA VAL A 68 2.81 -14.96 17.50
C VAL A 68 4.32 -14.82 17.58
N ASP A 69 4.99 -15.21 16.51
CA ASP A 69 6.44 -15.14 16.39
C ASP A 69 6.91 -13.86 15.67
N ALA A 70 5.99 -13.23 14.92
CA ALA A 70 6.28 -12.00 14.18
C ALA A 70 5.02 -11.16 13.94
N VAL A 71 5.21 -9.86 13.76
CA VAL A 71 4.15 -8.89 13.43
C VAL A 71 4.47 -8.18 12.12
N VAL A 72 3.48 -8.10 11.21
CA VAL A 72 3.51 -7.17 10.08
C VAL A 72 2.54 -6.03 10.35
N HIS A 73 3.08 -4.84 10.61
CA HIS A 73 2.30 -3.67 11.01
C HIS A 73 1.93 -2.82 9.79
N LEU A 74 0.71 -3.04 9.26
CA LEU A 74 0.15 -2.31 8.12
C LEU A 74 -1.02 -1.39 8.52
N ALA A 75 -1.60 -1.57 9.71
CA ALA A 75 -2.69 -0.73 10.20
C ALA A 75 -2.30 0.74 10.18
N ALA A 76 -3.09 1.54 9.50
CA ALA A 76 -2.88 2.98 9.38
C ALA A 76 -4.16 3.65 8.88
N ARG A 77 -4.31 4.93 9.17
CA ARG A 77 -5.28 5.80 8.49
C ARG A 77 -4.61 6.40 7.25
N PRO A 78 -4.82 5.84 6.05
CA PRO A 78 -4.10 6.25 4.84
C PRO A 78 -4.71 7.52 4.24
N SER A 79 -3.97 8.12 3.26
CA SER A 79 -4.41 9.22 2.40
C SER A 79 -4.04 10.62 2.91
N VAL A 80 -3.34 11.36 2.03
CA VAL A 80 -3.00 12.77 2.26
C VAL A 80 -4.26 13.64 2.44
N PRO A 81 -5.26 13.59 1.53
CA PRO A 81 -6.47 14.40 1.69
C PRO A 81 -7.24 14.09 2.98
N ARG A 82 -7.32 12.83 3.40
CA ARG A 82 -7.96 12.44 4.67
C ARG A 82 -7.22 13.03 5.87
N SER A 83 -5.89 13.06 5.83
CA SER A 83 -5.08 13.64 6.90
C SER A 83 -5.14 15.16 6.97
N LEU A 84 -5.44 15.84 5.85
CA LEU A 84 -5.70 17.28 5.83
C LEU A 84 -7.08 17.61 6.44
N ALA A 85 -8.06 16.73 6.24
CA ALA A 85 -9.39 16.90 6.84
C ALA A 85 -9.38 16.61 8.35
N ASP A 86 -8.57 15.63 8.80
CA ASP A 86 -8.50 15.24 10.22
C ASP A 86 -7.06 14.76 10.55
N PRO A 87 -6.17 15.71 10.86
CA PRO A 87 -4.77 15.40 11.18
C PRO A 87 -4.61 14.71 12.53
N VAL A 88 -5.47 14.99 13.51
CA VAL A 88 -5.39 14.40 14.85
C VAL A 88 -5.68 12.91 14.81
N ALA A 89 -6.75 12.48 14.14
CA ALA A 89 -7.05 11.07 14.00
C ALA A 89 -5.99 10.33 13.17
N SER A 90 -5.43 10.97 12.14
CA SER A 90 -4.33 10.40 11.38
C SER A 90 -3.07 10.19 12.23
N HIS A 91 -2.72 11.16 13.08
CA HIS A 91 -1.60 11.04 14.03
C HIS A 91 -1.88 9.93 15.05
N HIS A 92 -3.05 9.94 15.65
CA HIS A 92 -3.41 9.00 16.73
C HIS A 92 -3.32 7.54 16.26
N VAL A 93 -3.91 7.23 15.12
CA VAL A 93 -3.81 5.87 14.56
C VAL A 93 -2.38 5.56 14.12
N ASN A 94 -1.74 6.42 13.31
CA ASN A 94 -0.49 6.06 12.65
C ASN A 94 0.72 6.15 13.59
N ALA A 95 0.78 7.13 14.50
CA ALA A 95 1.92 7.30 15.39
C ALA A 95 1.69 6.62 16.76
N THR A 96 0.61 6.95 17.46
CA THR A 96 0.32 6.36 18.78
C THR A 96 0.05 4.85 18.64
N GLY A 97 -0.76 4.43 17.65
CA GLY A 97 -1.02 3.02 17.40
C GLY A 97 0.26 2.23 17.07
N THR A 98 1.21 2.83 16.32
CA THR A 98 2.53 2.20 16.10
C THR A 98 3.26 1.97 17.40
N VAL A 99 3.31 2.94 18.32
CA VAL A 99 3.98 2.79 19.62
C VAL A 99 3.32 1.68 20.45
N THR A 100 1.99 1.58 20.43
CA THR A 100 1.25 0.50 21.10
C THR A 100 1.70 -0.88 20.60
N VAL A 101 1.78 -1.05 19.26
CA VAL A 101 2.24 -2.32 18.66
C VAL A 101 3.70 -2.60 19.00
N LEU A 102 4.59 -1.60 18.89
CA LEU A 102 6.02 -1.75 19.17
C LEU A 102 6.28 -2.09 20.64
N GLU A 103 5.54 -1.51 21.59
CA GLU A 103 5.66 -1.84 23.03
C GLU A 103 5.28 -3.30 23.30
N ALA A 104 4.20 -3.79 22.70
CA ALA A 104 3.83 -5.19 22.79
C ALA A 104 4.91 -6.11 22.21
N CYS A 105 5.43 -5.79 21.00
CA CYS A 105 6.51 -6.55 20.37
C CYS A 105 7.79 -6.54 21.21
N ARG A 106 8.16 -5.38 21.78
CA ARG A 106 9.36 -5.25 22.64
C ARG A 106 9.27 -6.13 23.89
N ARG A 107 8.10 -6.11 24.57
CA ARG A 107 7.87 -6.94 25.78
C ARG A 107 7.90 -8.42 25.49
N ALA A 108 7.39 -8.83 24.32
CA ALA A 108 7.35 -10.22 23.91
C ALA A 108 8.61 -10.69 23.18
N GLY A 109 9.52 -9.79 22.77
CA GLY A 109 10.71 -10.12 21.97
C GLY A 109 10.39 -10.55 20.54
N VAL A 110 9.30 -10.03 19.96
CA VAL A 110 8.73 -10.45 18.68
C VAL A 110 9.24 -9.56 17.54
N HIS A 111 9.68 -10.17 16.41
CA HIS A 111 10.11 -9.47 15.20
C HIS A 111 8.98 -8.63 14.60
N VAL A 112 9.29 -7.41 14.11
CA VAL A 112 8.31 -6.52 13.51
C VAL A 112 8.75 -6.00 12.15
N VAL A 113 7.87 -6.13 11.14
CA VAL A 113 7.97 -5.48 9.84
C VAL A 113 6.90 -4.39 9.75
N ALA A 114 7.26 -3.14 9.48
CA ALA A 114 6.32 -2.03 9.49
C ALA A 114 6.31 -1.25 8.18
N ALA A 115 5.13 -0.73 7.82
CA ALA A 115 4.94 0.10 6.63
C ALA A 115 5.11 1.59 6.96
N SER A 116 6.19 2.20 6.44
CA SER A 116 6.35 3.63 6.21
C SER A 116 5.81 3.99 4.82
N SER A 117 6.20 5.13 4.27
CA SER A 117 5.70 5.62 2.98
C SER A 117 6.74 6.47 2.26
N SER A 118 6.79 6.42 0.94
CA SER A 118 7.57 7.35 0.10
C SER A 118 7.17 8.81 0.29
N SER A 119 5.99 9.08 0.83
CA SER A 119 5.54 10.44 1.16
C SER A 119 6.43 11.15 2.18
N VAL A 120 7.24 10.42 2.95
CA VAL A 120 8.22 11.00 3.90
C VAL A 120 9.31 11.81 3.19
N TYR A 121 9.63 11.48 1.93
CA TYR A 121 10.57 12.27 1.14
C TYR A 121 10.04 13.66 0.80
N GLY A 122 8.72 13.80 0.63
CA GLY A 122 8.02 15.07 0.46
C GLY A 122 8.66 16.00 -0.56
N ALA A 123 9.11 17.17 -0.11
CA ALA A 123 9.68 18.25 -0.93
C ALA A 123 11.09 17.96 -1.50
N THR A 124 11.70 16.82 -1.22
CA THR A 124 13.03 16.47 -1.75
C THR A 124 12.95 16.29 -3.27
N ALA A 125 13.71 17.05 -4.03
CA ALA A 125 13.68 17.05 -5.50
C ALA A 125 14.56 15.95 -6.14
N VAL A 126 15.50 15.38 -5.37
CA VAL A 126 16.48 14.38 -5.87
C VAL A 126 15.76 13.10 -6.34
N LEU A 127 16.15 12.58 -7.49
CA LEU A 127 15.72 11.31 -8.06
C LEU A 127 16.94 10.50 -8.54
N PRO A 128 16.90 9.16 -8.42
CA PRO A 128 15.92 8.38 -7.67
C PRO A 128 16.00 8.64 -6.16
N LYS A 129 14.89 8.41 -5.43
CA LYS A 129 14.84 8.54 -3.97
C LYS A 129 15.61 7.38 -3.34
N HIS A 130 16.70 7.67 -2.65
CA HIS A 130 17.42 6.68 -1.84
C HIS A 130 17.25 6.95 -0.35
N GLU A 131 17.43 5.93 0.48
CA GLU A 131 17.03 5.93 1.89
C GLU A 131 17.74 6.97 2.74
N ASN A 132 18.98 7.34 2.35
CA ASN A 132 19.81 8.35 3.04
C ASN A 132 19.40 9.80 2.74
N LEU A 133 18.40 10.05 1.87
CA LEU A 133 17.91 11.39 1.65
C LEU A 133 17.17 11.93 2.86
N ALA A 134 17.39 13.21 3.16
CA ALA A 134 16.65 13.90 4.20
C ALA A 134 15.15 13.88 3.91
N THR A 135 14.36 13.50 4.90
CA THR A 135 12.91 13.51 4.82
C THR A 135 12.37 14.93 4.98
N ARG A 136 11.36 15.32 4.15
CA ARG A 136 10.72 16.63 4.15
C ARG A 136 9.21 16.49 3.94
N PRO A 137 8.45 15.89 4.90
CA PRO A 137 7.04 15.60 4.74
C PRO A 137 6.22 16.86 4.44
N LEU A 138 5.27 16.77 3.49
CA LEU A 138 4.42 17.87 3.04
C LEU A 138 2.96 17.75 3.53
N SER A 139 2.65 16.74 4.33
CA SER A 139 1.29 16.52 4.84
C SER A 139 1.30 15.88 6.22
N PRO A 140 0.20 16.00 7.01
CA PRO A 140 0.06 15.29 8.27
C PRO A 140 0.20 13.76 8.12
N TYR A 141 -0.30 13.18 7.02
CA TYR A 141 -0.08 11.77 6.70
C TYR A 141 1.40 11.43 6.58
N ALA A 142 2.15 12.19 5.77
CA ALA A 142 3.58 11.97 5.60
C ALA A 142 4.35 12.12 6.92
N ALA A 143 4.00 13.10 7.73
CA ALA A 143 4.58 13.31 9.07
C ALA A 143 4.27 12.13 10.01
N SER A 144 3.03 11.62 10.01
CA SER A 144 2.66 10.46 10.83
C SER A 144 3.36 9.17 10.39
N LYS A 145 3.59 8.97 9.08
CA LYS A 145 4.34 7.82 8.57
C LYS A 145 5.85 7.94 8.84
N LEU A 146 6.38 9.17 8.86
CA LEU A 146 7.76 9.40 9.35
C LEU A 146 7.88 9.10 10.84
N ALA A 147 6.87 9.43 11.64
CA ALA A 147 6.85 9.05 13.06
C ALA A 147 6.80 7.52 13.23
N THR A 148 5.96 6.79 12.46
CA THR A 148 5.98 5.33 12.42
C THR A 148 7.39 4.80 12.17
N GLU A 149 8.05 5.26 11.10
CA GLU A 149 9.40 4.86 10.72
C GLU A 149 10.42 5.16 11.83
N ALA A 150 10.40 6.39 12.35
CA ALA A 150 11.32 6.83 13.37
C ALA A 150 11.19 5.99 14.66
N TYR A 151 9.97 5.65 15.08
CA TYR A 151 9.77 4.78 16.23
C TYR A 151 10.27 3.35 15.99
N VAL A 152 10.00 2.76 14.82
CA VAL A 152 10.51 1.42 14.47
C VAL A 152 12.03 1.37 14.58
N LEU A 153 12.73 2.34 13.98
CA LEU A 153 14.18 2.42 14.01
C LEU A 153 14.72 2.72 15.42
N ALA A 154 14.06 3.61 16.18
CA ALA A 154 14.45 3.93 17.55
C ALA A 154 14.29 2.72 18.48
N TYR A 155 13.24 1.91 18.32
CA TYR A 155 13.06 0.68 19.11
C TYR A 155 14.12 -0.37 18.78
N GLY A 156 14.51 -0.48 17.51
CA GLY A 156 15.65 -1.30 17.10
C GLY A 156 16.95 -0.86 17.78
N ALA A 157 17.26 0.43 17.70
CA ALA A 157 18.50 0.98 18.25
C ALA A 157 18.55 1.01 19.79
N SER A 158 17.43 1.35 20.44
CA SER A 158 17.41 1.57 21.90
C SER A 158 17.11 0.31 22.70
N PHE A 159 16.34 -0.62 22.15
CA PHE A 159 15.89 -1.81 22.87
C PHE A 159 16.30 -3.13 22.22
N GLY A 160 17.01 -3.08 21.08
CA GLY A 160 17.39 -4.28 20.33
C GLY A 160 16.20 -5.03 19.72
N LEU A 161 15.04 -4.35 19.52
CA LEU A 161 13.89 -4.96 18.87
C LEU A 161 14.27 -5.35 17.43
N PRO A 162 14.14 -6.64 17.02
CA PRO A 162 14.38 -7.02 15.64
C PRO A 162 13.29 -6.42 14.77
N ALA A 163 13.65 -5.44 13.91
CA ALA A 163 12.70 -4.64 13.17
C ALA A 163 13.14 -4.32 11.75
N LEU A 164 12.17 -4.12 10.86
CA LEU A 164 12.36 -3.65 9.49
C LEU A 164 11.27 -2.65 9.12
N ALA A 165 11.65 -1.46 8.65
CA ALA A 165 10.74 -0.44 8.17
C ALA A 165 10.82 -0.31 6.65
N PHE A 166 9.71 -0.52 5.94
CA PHE A 166 9.62 -0.31 4.50
C PHE A 166 8.97 1.03 4.15
N ARG A 167 9.57 1.81 3.25
CA ARG A 167 8.95 2.94 2.58
C ARG A 167 8.20 2.44 1.34
N PHE A 168 6.90 2.26 1.44
CA PHE A 168 6.06 1.89 0.30
C PHE A 168 5.91 3.05 -0.66
N PHE A 169 5.98 2.74 -1.95
CA PHE A 169 5.64 3.67 -3.04
C PHE A 169 4.18 3.43 -3.50
N ASN A 170 3.88 3.64 -4.77
CA ASN A 170 2.51 3.51 -5.26
C ASN A 170 2.13 2.03 -5.47
N VAL A 171 1.70 1.36 -4.40
CA VAL A 171 1.21 -0.02 -4.47
C VAL A 171 -0.16 -0.04 -5.13
N TYR A 172 -0.38 -0.99 -6.06
CA TYR A 172 -1.65 -1.21 -6.74
C TYR A 172 -1.93 -2.70 -6.92
N GLY A 173 -3.20 -3.08 -7.10
CA GLY A 173 -3.58 -4.48 -7.34
C GLY A 173 -4.99 -4.83 -6.90
N PRO A 174 -5.34 -6.14 -6.96
CA PRO A 174 -6.60 -6.68 -6.45
C PRO A 174 -6.87 -6.28 -5.00
N LEU A 175 -8.12 -6.20 -4.60
CA LEU A 175 -8.62 -5.76 -3.28
C LEU A 175 -8.38 -4.27 -2.98
N GLN A 176 -7.83 -3.49 -3.91
CA GLN A 176 -7.72 -2.04 -3.74
C GLN A 176 -9.05 -1.36 -4.10
N PRO A 177 -9.73 -0.69 -3.13
CA PRO A 177 -11.06 -0.17 -3.37
C PRO A 177 -11.04 1.02 -4.34
N ALA A 178 -12.04 1.06 -5.23
CA ALA A 178 -12.41 2.21 -6.06
C ALA A 178 -13.65 2.91 -5.48
N GLY A 179 -14.19 3.89 -6.18
CA GLY A 179 -15.53 4.44 -5.89
C GLY A 179 -15.65 5.35 -4.66
N HIS A 180 -14.54 5.76 -4.04
CA HIS A 180 -14.56 6.73 -2.95
C HIS A 180 -13.67 7.96 -3.26
N ALA A 181 -13.94 9.08 -2.58
CA ALA A 181 -13.29 10.37 -2.85
C ALA A 181 -11.76 10.37 -2.74
N TYR A 182 -11.19 9.39 -2.05
CA TYR A 182 -9.75 9.27 -1.78
C TYR A 182 -9.12 8.06 -2.49
N ALA A 183 -9.81 7.47 -3.48
CA ALA A 183 -9.30 6.32 -4.22
C ALA A 183 -7.94 6.62 -4.87
N ALA A 184 -7.05 5.61 -4.89
CA ALA A 184 -5.78 5.69 -5.57
C ALA A 184 -6.00 5.75 -7.10
N VAL A 185 -4.98 6.20 -7.83
CA VAL A 185 -5.10 6.49 -9.27
C VAL A 185 -5.45 5.24 -10.10
N VAL A 186 -4.82 4.09 -9.81
CA VAL A 186 -5.07 2.85 -10.57
C VAL A 186 -6.52 2.38 -10.45
N PRO A 187 -7.07 2.13 -9.23
CA PRO A 187 -8.46 1.71 -9.10
C PRO A 187 -9.46 2.77 -9.61
N ALA A 188 -9.18 4.07 -9.41
CA ALA A 188 -10.05 5.13 -9.91
C ALA A 188 -10.12 5.17 -11.43
N PHE A 189 -9.01 4.91 -12.12
CA PHE A 189 -8.96 4.86 -13.58
C PHE A 189 -9.65 3.62 -14.13
N ILE A 190 -9.43 2.46 -13.51
CA ILE A 190 -10.12 1.21 -13.90
C ILE A 190 -11.63 1.38 -13.74
N ASP A 191 -12.10 1.91 -12.61
CA ASP A 191 -13.53 2.18 -12.37
C ASP A 191 -14.12 3.08 -13.45
N ALA A 192 -13.47 4.21 -13.75
CA ALA A 192 -13.93 5.14 -14.78
C ALA A 192 -14.00 4.49 -16.16
N LEU A 193 -12.94 3.75 -16.56
CA LEU A 193 -12.88 3.08 -17.86
C LEU A 193 -13.93 1.98 -18.00
N LEU A 194 -14.10 1.13 -16.99
CA LEU A 194 -15.10 0.07 -17.02
C LEU A 194 -16.53 0.63 -17.10
N ARG A 195 -16.82 1.73 -16.39
CA ARG A 195 -18.11 2.44 -16.45
C ARG A 195 -18.29 3.29 -17.70
N GLY A 196 -17.25 3.46 -18.53
CA GLY A 196 -17.30 4.33 -19.73
C GLY A 196 -17.41 5.82 -19.40
N THR A 197 -16.90 6.24 -18.23
CA THR A 197 -16.85 7.64 -17.80
C THR A 197 -15.46 8.22 -18.02
N PRO A 198 -15.30 9.55 -18.16
CA PRO A 198 -13.98 10.16 -18.32
C PRO A 198 -13.06 9.91 -17.14
N VAL A 199 -11.80 9.59 -17.45
CA VAL A 199 -10.72 9.47 -16.47
C VAL A 199 -10.32 10.86 -15.96
N ARG A 200 -10.35 11.05 -14.64
CA ARG A 200 -10.03 12.35 -14.01
C ARG A 200 -8.53 12.46 -13.75
N VAL A 201 -7.84 13.36 -14.44
CA VAL A 201 -6.41 13.62 -14.31
C VAL A 201 -6.21 14.95 -13.61
N PHE A 202 -5.54 14.96 -12.44
CA PHE A 202 -5.23 16.18 -11.71
C PHE A 202 -3.95 16.81 -12.26
N GLY A 203 -3.99 18.09 -12.62
CA GLY A 203 -2.89 18.78 -13.29
C GLY A 203 -2.75 18.40 -14.76
N ASP A 204 -1.51 18.43 -15.27
CA ASP A 204 -1.17 18.14 -16.68
C ASP A 204 -1.07 16.62 -16.98
N GLY A 205 -1.06 15.76 -15.97
CA GLY A 205 -0.92 14.32 -16.09
C GLY A 205 0.50 13.83 -16.37
N LEU A 206 1.48 14.73 -16.46
CA LEU A 206 2.89 14.40 -16.69
C LEU A 206 3.64 14.04 -15.40
N GLN A 207 2.99 14.21 -14.24
CA GLN A 207 3.56 13.75 -12.97
C GLN A 207 3.80 12.25 -12.99
N THR A 208 4.97 11.83 -12.50
CA THR A 208 5.39 10.43 -12.57
C THR A 208 5.29 9.72 -11.21
N ARG A 209 5.01 8.41 -11.26
CA ARG A 209 4.95 7.55 -10.08
C ARG A 209 5.71 6.25 -10.31
N ASP A 210 6.22 5.71 -9.21
CA ASP A 210 6.80 4.37 -9.14
C ASP A 210 5.70 3.41 -8.68
N PHE A 211 5.13 2.67 -9.62
CA PHE A 211 4.05 1.73 -9.36
C PHE A 211 4.58 0.34 -9.06
N THR A 212 4.14 -0.23 -7.94
CA THR A 212 4.52 -1.57 -7.51
C THR A 212 3.30 -2.46 -7.35
N TYR A 213 3.27 -3.60 -8.06
CA TYR A 213 2.17 -4.55 -7.96
C TYR A 213 2.11 -5.19 -6.57
N VAL A 214 0.91 -5.27 -5.98
CA VAL A 214 0.71 -5.77 -4.61
C VAL A 214 1.24 -7.18 -4.41
N GLY A 215 1.10 -8.07 -5.40
CA GLY A 215 1.64 -9.43 -5.31
C GLY A 215 3.17 -9.47 -5.16
N THR A 216 3.90 -8.47 -5.70
CA THR A 216 5.34 -8.34 -5.44
C THR A 216 5.59 -7.84 -4.02
N VAL A 217 4.83 -6.85 -3.57
CA VAL A 217 4.94 -6.29 -2.20
C VAL A 217 4.72 -7.38 -1.16
N VAL A 218 3.64 -8.16 -1.26
CA VAL A 218 3.32 -9.17 -0.23
C VAL A 218 4.31 -10.33 -0.21
N ARG A 219 4.92 -10.67 -1.36
CA ARG A 219 6.03 -11.64 -1.39
C ARG A 219 7.26 -11.14 -0.63
N VAL A 220 7.61 -9.84 -0.77
CA VAL A 220 8.70 -9.23 0.01
C VAL A 220 8.36 -9.22 1.50
N LEU A 221 7.13 -8.83 1.87
CA LEU A 221 6.70 -8.81 3.27
C LEU A 221 6.69 -10.21 3.89
N ALA A 222 6.18 -11.21 3.16
CA ALA A 222 6.19 -12.60 3.62
C ALA A 222 7.62 -13.13 3.78
N ASP A 223 8.52 -12.85 2.83
CA ASP A 223 9.91 -13.26 2.94
C ASP A 223 10.63 -12.52 4.09
N ALA A 224 10.39 -11.21 4.24
CA ALA A 224 10.95 -10.41 5.33
C ALA A 224 10.56 -10.96 6.71
N VAL A 225 9.28 -11.29 6.90
CA VAL A 225 8.79 -11.77 8.20
C VAL A 225 9.22 -13.21 8.46
N LEU A 226 9.15 -14.09 7.46
CA LEU A 226 9.50 -15.51 7.63
C LEU A 226 11.00 -15.74 7.81
N ARG A 227 11.86 -14.87 7.28
CA ARG A 227 13.32 -14.86 7.48
C ARG A 227 13.75 -13.96 8.63
N GLN A 228 12.84 -13.23 9.25
CA GLN A 228 13.12 -12.22 10.30
C GLN A 228 14.20 -11.21 9.86
N VAL A 229 14.07 -10.68 8.64
CA VAL A 229 15.01 -9.71 8.08
C VAL A 229 14.97 -8.41 8.89
N THR A 230 16.14 -7.90 9.26
CA THR A 230 16.30 -6.62 9.98
C THR A 230 17.16 -5.66 9.19
N CYS A 231 16.94 -4.36 9.38
CA CYS A 231 17.80 -3.32 8.84
C CYS A 231 17.88 -2.14 9.81
N ALA A 232 19.08 -1.55 9.98
CA ALA A 232 19.27 -0.40 10.85
C ALA A 232 18.65 0.90 10.29
N GLY A 233 18.36 0.96 8.99
CA GLY A 233 17.69 2.06 8.32
C GLY A 233 16.39 1.62 7.65
N PRO A 234 15.60 2.57 7.11
CA PRO A 234 14.44 2.23 6.31
C PRO A 234 14.85 1.61 4.97
N VAL A 235 13.96 0.88 4.31
CA VAL A 235 14.18 0.25 3.00
C VAL A 235 13.08 0.69 2.04
N ASN A 236 13.42 1.19 0.86
CA ASN A 236 12.45 1.47 -0.17
C ASN A 236 11.85 0.16 -0.71
N LEU A 237 10.51 0.05 -0.73
CA LEU A 237 9.83 -1.06 -1.36
C LEU A 237 9.19 -0.59 -2.67
N ALA A 238 10.01 -0.51 -3.70
CA ALA A 238 9.67 -0.18 -5.08
C ALA A 238 10.84 -0.55 -6.00
N PHE A 239 10.68 -0.41 -7.31
CA PHE A 239 11.61 -0.96 -8.29
C PHE A 239 12.13 0.06 -9.32
N GLY A 240 12.04 1.33 -9.01
CA GLY A 240 12.58 2.40 -9.86
C GLY A 240 11.77 2.66 -11.13
N THR A 241 10.53 2.19 -11.21
CA THR A 241 9.66 2.48 -12.35
C THR A 241 9.30 3.97 -12.37
N ARG A 242 9.17 4.54 -13.56
CA ARG A 242 8.79 5.93 -13.74
C ARG A 242 7.74 6.05 -14.82
N VAL A 243 6.47 6.11 -14.41
CA VAL A 243 5.32 6.11 -15.33
C VAL A 243 4.50 7.37 -15.08
N SER A 244 4.18 8.12 -16.14
CA SER A 244 3.30 9.27 -16.02
C SER A 244 1.84 8.84 -15.79
N VAL A 245 1.05 9.72 -15.21
CA VAL A 245 -0.38 9.46 -14.99
C VAL A 245 -1.12 9.32 -16.33
N LEU A 246 -0.69 10.03 -17.37
CA LEU A 246 -1.24 9.86 -18.73
C LEU A 246 -0.87 8.51 -19.34
N ASP A 247 0.39 8.07 -19.23
CA ASP A 247 0.82 6.75 -19.74
C ASP A 247 0.04 5.63 -19.04
N LEU A 248 -0.18 5.76 -17.73
CA LEU A 248 -1.02 4.83 -16.98
C LEU A 248 -2.46 4.79 -17.52
N ALA A 249 -3.06 5.97 -17.79
CA ALA A 249 -4.43 6.04 -18.33
C ALA A 249 -4.52 5.35 -19.71
N HIS A 250 -3.55 5.57 -20.59
CA HIS A 250 -3.49 4.92 -21.91
C HIS A 250 -3.27 3.41 -21.80
N ALA A 251 -2.37 2.96 -20.91
CA ALA A 251 -2.14 1.53 -20.69
C ALA A 251 -3.43 0.82 -20.20
N LEU A 252 -4.14 1.42 -19.24
CA LEU A 252 -5.40 0.87 -18.72
C LEU A 252 -6.52 0.92 -19.77
N ALA A 253 -6.57 1.96 -20.63
CA ALA A 253 -7.51 2.03 -21.74
C ALA A 253 -7.30 0.87 -22.72
N GLY A 254 -6.04 0.57 -23.07
CA GLY A 254 -5.70 -0.59 -23.89
C GLY A 254 -6.15 -1.92 -23.28
N LEU A 255 -5.91 -2.14 -21.98
CA LEU A 255 -6.27 -3.37 -21.27
C LEU A 255 -7.80 -3.53 -21.09
N THR A 256 -8.53 -2.43 -20.92
CA THR A 256 -9.99 -2.47 -20.79
C THR A 256 -10.72 -2.52 -22.14
N GLY A 257 -10.04 -2.25 -23.24
CA GLY A 257 -10.64 -2.13 -24.58
C GLY A 257 -11.51 -0.88 -24.69
N ARG A 258 -11.29 0.14 -23.88
CA ARG A 258 -12.07 1.38 -23.80
C ARG A 258 -11.22 2.58 -24.24
N GLN A 259 -11.83 3.60 -24.82
CA GLN A 259 -11.14 4.87 -25.04
C GLN A 259 -11.04 5.65 -23.74
N ALA A 260 -9.85 6.17 -23.43
CA ALA A 260 -9.66 7.06 -22.30
C ALA A 260 -10.11 8.48 -22.68
N GLY A 261 -11.38 8.82 -22.41
CA GLY A 261 -11.80 10.21 -22.33
C GLY A 261 -11.08 10.84 -21.12
N ILE A 262 -10.16 11.79 -21.34
CA ILE A 262 -9.41 12.41 -20.23
C ILE A 262 -10.07 13.74 -19.88
N ARG A 263 -10.36 13.92 -18.57
CA ARG A 263 -10.81 15.18 -18.02
C ARG A 263 -9.77 15.71 -17.05
N HIS A 264 -9.17 16.87 -17.39
CA HIS A 264 -8.22 17.53 -16.50
C HIS A 264 -8.92 18.28 -15.37
N GLU A 265 -8.40 18.14 -14.15
CA GLU A 265 -8.85 18.80 -12.93
C GLU A 265 -7.69 19.63 -12.36
N PRO A 266 -7.95 20.65 -11.52
CA PRO A 266 -6.88 21.40 -10.85
C PRO A 266 -5.90 20.48 -10.11
N ALA A 267 -4.60 20.86 -10.12
CA ALA A 267 -3.57 20.11 -9.41
C ALA A 267 -3.88 20.00 -7.90
N ARG A 268 -3.57 18.86 -7.30
CA ARG A 268 -3.80 18.60 -5.87
C ARG A 268 -2.72 19.29 -5.03
N THR A 269 -3.12 19.99 -3.98
CA THR A 269 -2.19 20.56 -2.98
C THR A 269 -1.46 19.42 -2.25
N GLY A 270 -0.13 19.56 -2.12
CA GLY A 270 0.70 18.59 -1.41
C GLY A 270 1.08 17.36 -2.23
N ASP A 271 0.71 17.30 -3.52
CA ASP A 271 1.13 16.21 -4.40
C ASP A 271 2.58 16.43 -4.88
N VAL A 272 3.36 15.35 -4.89
CA VAL A 272 4.75 15.35 -5.35
C VAL A 272 4.76 15.16 -6.87
N ARG A 273 5.54 16.00 -7.61
CA ARG A 273 5.57 15.90 -9.07
C ARG A 273 6.12 14.56 -9.55
N ASP A 274 7.28 14.17 -9.06
CA ASP A 274 7.97 12.97 -9.51
C ASP A 274 8.33 12.06 -8.34
N SER A 275 8.09 10.75 -8.53
CA SER A 275 8.42 9.72 -7.56
C SER A 275 9.05 8.53 -8.28
N GLN A 276 10.29 8.20 -7.88
CA GLN A 276 11.06 7.06 -8.37
C GLN A 276 12.00 6.61 -7.25
N ALA A 277 11.99 5.34 -6.91
CA ALA A 277 12.87 4.76 -5.89
C ALA A 277 14.23 4.38 -6.46
N ALA A 278 15.27 4.46 -5.61
CA ALA A 278 16.42 3.59 -5.73
C ALA A 278 16.09 2.26 -5.01
N ASP A 279 16.36 1.14 -5.65
CA ASP A 279 16.00 -0.21 -5.17
C ASP A 279 17.23 -1.06 -4.78
N GLY A 280 18.42 -0.46 -4.70
CA GLY A 280 19.67 -1.18 -4.44
C GLY A 280 19.67 -1.93 -3.11
N LEU A 281 19.24 -1.27 -2.02
CA LEU A 281 19.17 -1.88 -0.69
C LEU A 281 18.09 -3.00 -0.65
N LEU A 282 16.97 -2.80 -1.32
CA LEU A 282 15.92 -3.83 -1.43
C LEU A 282 16.48 -5.09 -2.11
N ARG A 283 17.21 -4.94 -3.23
CA ARG A 283 17.80 -6.09 -3.95
C ARG A 283 18.93 -6.77 -3.19
N GLU A 284 19.67 -6.03 -2.37
CA GLU A 284 20.68 -6.59 -1.47
C GLU A 284 20.05 -7.51 -0.40
N LEU A 285 18.95 -7.06 0.23
CA LEU A 285 18.25 -7.81 1.26
C LEU A 285 17.41 -8.98 0.70
N PHE A 286 16.94 -8.83 -0.54
CA PHE A 286 16.04 -9.79 -1.23
C PHE A 286 16.55 -10.10 -2.65
N PRO A 287 17.70 -10.79 -2.79
CA PRO A 287 18.36 -11.01 -4.09
C PRO A 287 17.52 -11.87 -5.05
N ASP A 288 16.72 -12.79 -4.56
CA ASP A 288 15.90 -13.70 -5.37
C ASP A 288 14.53 -13.11 -5.73
N LEU A 289 14.30 -11.83 -5.42
CA LEU A 289 13.02 -11.19 -5.65
C LEU A 289 12.74 -10.97 -7.13
N ALA A 290 11.70 -11.64 -7.64
CA ALA A 290 11.16 -11.41 -8.97
C ALA A 290 10.04 -10.37 -8.93
N GLN A 291 10.27 -9.23 -9.58
CA GLN A 291 9.25 -8.19 -9.77
C GLN A 291 8.23 -8.62 -10.83
N VAL A 292 6.94 -8.44 -10.56
CA VAL A 292 5.90 -8.51 -11.59
C VAL A 292 5.97 -7.23 -12.43
N PRO A 293 6.11 -7.34 -13.78
CA PRO A 293 6.12 -6.20 -14.67
C PRO A 293 4.83 -5.38 -14.57
N LEU A 294 4.92 -4.06 -14.80
CA LEU A 294 3.76 -3.16 -14.68
C LEU A 294 2.56 -3.62 -15.53
N GLY A 295 2.79 -3.95 -16.80
CA GLY A 295 1.71 -4.39 -17.72
C GLY A 295 0.97 -5.61 -17.20
N GLU A 296 1.71 -6.63 -16.75
CA GLU A 296 1.13 -7.85 -16.16
C GLU A 296 0.36 -7.56 -14.85
N GLY A 297 0.91 -6.71 -13.98
CA GLY A 297 0.24 -6.32 -12.74
C GLY A 297 -1.06 -5.53 -13.02
N LEU A 298 -1.06 -4.64 -14.02
CA LEU A 298 -2.26 -3.91 -14.44
C LEU A 298 -3.31 -4.85 -15.02
N GLU A 299 -2.92 -5.79 -15.89
CA GLU A 299 -3.82 -6.80 -16.46
C GLU A 299 -4.50 -7.61 -15.36
N ARG A 300 -3.73 -8.19 -14.44
CA ARG A 300 -4.26 -8.93 -13.29
C ARG A 300 -5.22 -8.08 -12.43
N THR A 301 -4.94 -6.79 -12.31
CA THR A 301 -5.78 -5.87 -11.55
C THR A 301 -7.09 -5.60 -12.28
N VAL A 302 -7.05 -5.33 -13.59
CA VAL A 302 -8.24 -5.15 -14.43
C VAL A 302 -9.12 -6.41 -14.42
N ASP A 303 -8.51 -7.59 -14.55
CA ASP A 303 -9.24 -8.85 -14.53
C ASP A 303 -9.95 -9.09 -13.19
N TRP A 304 -9.29 -8.77 -12.08
CA TRP A 304 -9.94 -8.80 -10.77
C TRP A 304 -11.13 -7.85 -10.69
N PHE A 305 -11.01 -6.60 -11.16
CA PHE A 305 -12.13 -5.65 -11.20
C PHE A 305 -13.31 -6.18 -12.01
N ARG A 306 -13.06 -6.87 -13.12
CA ARG A 306 -14.09 -7.49 -13.96
C ARG A 306 -14.87 -8.60 -13.23
N THR A 307 -14.31 -9.19 -12.18
CA THR A 307 -15.03 -10.21 -11.38
C THR A 307 -15.99 -9.60 -10.35
N LEU A 308 -15.86 -8.30 -10.06
CA LEU A 308 -16.73 -7.64 -9.08
C LEU A 308 -18.13 -7.43 -9.62
N PRO A 309 -19.19 -7.69 -8.81
CA PRO A 309 -20.59 -7.61 -9.25
C PRO A 309 -20.96 -6.27 -9.90
N GLU A 310 -20.43 -5.15 -9.37
CA GLU A 310 -20.69 -3.81 -9.85
C GLU A 310 -20.17 -3.52 -11.27
N TYR A 311 -19.31 -4.39 -11.83
CA TYR A 311 -18.77 -4.23 -13.19
C TYR A 311 -19.27 -5.29 -14.18
N THR A 312 -20.03 -6.30 -13.75
CA THR A 312 -20.51 -7.39 -14.63
C THR A 312 -21.38 -6.88 -15.78
N GLU A 313 -22.15 -5.82 -15.55
CA GLU A 313 -22.98 -5.20 -16.60
C GLU A 313 -22.16 -4.51 -17.70
N TYR A 314 -20.92 -4.10 -17.40
CA TYR A 314 -20.07 -3.35 -18.31
C TYR A 314 -19.12 -4.23 -19.13
N THR A 315 -18.95 -5.48 -18.76
CA THR A 315 -18.01 -6.42 -19.40
C THR A 315 -18.54 -7.06 -20.68
N GLY A 316 -19.84 -6.95 -20.98
CA GLY A 316 -20.54 -7.65 -22.06
C GLY A 316 -20.91 -6.83 -23.31
N ARG A 317 -20.62 -5.53 -23.40
CA ARG A 317 -21.01 -4.70 -24.56
C ARG A 317 -19.79 -4.11 -25.29
N PRO A 318 -19.58 -4.44 -26.60
CA PRO A 318 -18.67 -3.64 -27.43
C PRO A 318 -19.24 -2.22 -27.54
N GLN A 319 -18.45 -1.20 -27.19
CA GLN A 319 -18.87 0.20 -27.36
C GLN A 319 -19.03 0.54 -28.83
N ARG A 320 -20.17 1.16 -29.20
CA ARG A 320 -20.29 1.90 -30.44
C ARG A 320 -19.26 3.04 -30.47
N PRO A 321 -18.55 3.26 -31.58
CA PRO A 321 -17.69 4.42 -31.70
C PRO A 321 -18.52 5.71 -31.49
N VAL A 322 -18.03 6.57 -30.60
CA VAL A 322 -18.58 7.93 -30.45
C VAL A 322 -18.37 8.65 -31.79
N PRO A 323 -19.42 9.22 -32.40
CA PRO A 323 -19.24 10.02 -33.61
C PRO A 323 -18.26 11.15 -33.30
N ALA A 324 -17.26 11.34 -34.16
CA ALA A 324 -16.41 12.52 -34.11
C ALA A 324 -17.34 13.74 -34.30
N ASP A 325 -17.40 14.62 -33.30
CA ASP A 325 -18.06 15.89 -33.45
C ASP A 325 -17.41 16.64 -34.62
N VAL A 326 -18.14 16.75 -35.70
CA VAL A 326 -17.86 17.62 -36.83
C VAL A 326 -18.50 18.97 -36.51
N GLY A 327 -17.64 19.94 -36.16
CA GLY A 327 -18.05 21.31 -35.90
C GLY A 327 -16.87 22.15 -35.44
#